data_40a19e6ec301833a2a039b73c26fbe93
#
_entry.id   40a19e6ec301833a2a039b73c26fbe93
#
_cell.length_a   1.000
_cell.length_b   1.000
_cell.length_c   1.000
_cell.angle_alpha   90.00
_cell.angle_beta   90.00
_cell.angle_gamma   90.00
#
_symmetry.space_group_name_H-M   'P 1'
#
loop_
_entity.id
_entity.type
_entity.pdbx_description
1 polymer ?
#
loop_
_entity_poly.entity_id
_entity_poly.type
_entity_poly.pdbx_seq_one_letter_code
_entity_poly.pdbx_strand_id
1 'polypeptide(L)'
;MPTALTHEYRVRKNFGKIRKIVEIPNLIQMQKESYELFLQKDVPPEARVERGLQEVFKSVFPIEDFSGTASLEFVQFSFGDVKYEVDECLARGMTYEAPVKIVVRLVVYDVGKEANTRSIRDIKEQEIYFGTLPLMTDNGTFIVNGTERVIVSQLHRSPGIFFDHDRGKTHSSGKILYSARIIPLRGSWLDLEFDPKDILYIRIDRRRKFPVTVLLKALGYSTEELLNYFYPSEKVFLTADAQIEKELNPDILLGSRASEDIVHPESGEVLIRKNRKLGKQALRRLQEIGIIRLPVKISELIGQVLAQDVIDLTTGEIIAECNDSINEEMLNDFRERGINEIELLHLEGPDISPAFRNTLLMDKVNTREDALIEIYRRLRPSNPPTLEVANEFFKNLFFDSDHYDLSEVGRLKLNLQLDLDVPLDCRVLRKEDILTAVRQLIKLKDSQGPVDDIDNLGNRRVRAVGELLENQYRIGLVRMERAIKERMTLQEVEALMPHDLINAKPVSAVVKEFFGTSQLSQFMDQTNPLSEITHKRRLSALGPGGL
;
A
#
# COMPACT_ATOMS: atom_id res chain seq x y z
N MET A 1 9.51 64.24 -1.14
CA MET A 1 8.29 63.39 -0.96
C MET A 1 8.00 62.73 -2.28
N PRO A 2 8.11 61.43 -2.42
CA PRO A 2 7.67 60.76 -3.65
C PRO A 2 6.15 60.62 -3.59
N THR A 3 5.49 61.18 -4.57
CA THR A 3 4.06 61.04 -4.84
C THR A 3 3.72 59.58 -5.06
N ALA A 4 2.92 59.01 -4.18
CA ALA A 4 2.35 57.71 -4.36
C ALA A 4 1.54 57.70 -5.66
N LEU A 5 1.99 56.93 -6.66
CA LEU A 5 1.23 56.61 -7.84
C LEU A 5 0.07 55.71 -7.42
N THR A 6 -1.07 56.33 -7.09
CA THR A 6 -2.33 55.64 -6.99
C THR A 6 -2.64 55.00 -8.33
N HIS A 7 -2.48 53.70 -8.47
CA HIS A 7 -2.97 52.96 -9.61
C HIS A 7 -4.50 53.05 -9.60
N GLU A 8 -5.05 54.03 -10.31
CA GLU A 8 -6.48 54.05 -10.66
C GLU A 8 -6.75 52.83 -11.53
N TYR A 9 -7.34 51.82 -10.96
CA TYR A 9 -7.85 50.70 -11.72
C TYR A 9 -8.87 51.23 -12.77
N ARG A 10 -8.55 51.04 -14.06
CA ARG A 10 -9.50 51.37 -15.13
C ARG A 10 -10.79 50.58 -14.91
N VAL A 11 -11.85 51.24 -14.58
CA VAL A 11 -13.18 50.63 -14.53
C VAL A 11 -13.59 50.25 -15.96
N ARG A 12 -13.55 48.97 -16.26
CA ARG A 12 -13.99 48.45 -17.56
C ARG A 12 -15.52 48.42 -17.57
N LYS A 13 -16.13 49.17 -18.50
CA LYS A 13 -17.57 49.08 -18.72
C LYS A 13 -17.87 47.80 -19.50
N ASN A 14 -18.76 47.01 -18.97
CA ASN A 14 -19.25 45.81 -19.64
C ASN A 14 -20.44 46.20 -20.54
N PHE A 15 -20.28 46.12 -21.84
CA PHE A 15 -21.30 46.38 -22.83
C PHE A 15 -22.10 45.15 -23.26
N GLY A 16 -21.81 43.98 -22.67
CA GLY A 16 -22.56 42.74 -22.92
C GLY A 16 -23.92 42.76 -22.26
N LYS A 17 -24.96 42.30 -22.94
CA LYS A 17 -26.31 42.11 -22.39
C LYS A 17 -26.46 40.85 -21.57
N ILE A 18 -25.42 40.00 -21.53
CA ILE A 18 -25.44 38.74 -20.77
C ILE A 18 -25.16 39.03 -19.30
N ARG A 19 -26.05 38.60 -18.42
CA ARG A 19 -25.83 38.68 -16.97
C ARG A 19 -24.63 37.80 -16.58
N LYS A 20 -23.75 38.32 -15.75
CA LYS A 20 -22.67 37.56 -15.13
C LYS A 20 -23.31 36.49 -14.23
N ILE A 21 -23.23 35.22 -14.64
CA ILE A 21 -23.85 34.10 -13.93
C ILE A 21 -22.89 33.56 -12.86
N VAL A 22 -21.59 33.51 -13.17
CA VAL A 22 -20.53 33.00 -12.30
C VAL A 22 -19.33 33.93 -12.38
N GLU A 23 -18.67 34.15 -11.25
CA GLU A 23 -17.39 34.87 -11.24
C GLU A 23 -16.28 34.00 -11.83
N ILE A 24 -15.33 34.61 -12.52
CA ILE A 24 -14.13 33.90 -12.99
C ILE A 24 -13.34 33.47 -11.76
N PRO A 25 -13.09 32.16 -11.55
CA PRO A 25 -12.33 31.71 -10.41
C PRO A 25 -10.90 32.23 -10.46
N ASN A 26 -10.25 32.36 -9.31
CA ASN A 26 -8.83 32.70 -9.25
C ASN A 26 -8.02 31.60 -9.92
N LEU A 27 -7.30 31.94 -11.01
CA LEU A 27 -6.58 30.96 -11.83
C LEU A 27 -5.41 30.27 -11.11
N ILE A 28 -4.90 30.85 -10.02
CA ILE A 28 -3.81 30.31 -9.19
C ILE A 28 -4.28 29.86 -7.81
N GLN A 29 -5.60 29.72 -7.61
CA GLN A 29 -6.21 29.38 -6.32
C GLN A 29 -5.68 28.07 -5.76
N MET A 30 -5.54 27.04 -6.61
CA MET A 30 -5.03 25.73 -6.19
C MET A 30 -3.63 25.84 -5.54
N GLN A 31 -2.74 26.64 -6.09
CA GLN A 31 -1.39 26.83 -5.56
C GLN A 31 -1.41 27.56 -4.21
N LYS A 32 -2.21 28.62 -4.11
CA LYS A 32 -2.35 29.40 -2.89
C LYS A 32 -2.98 28.60 -1.77
N GLU A 33 -4.14 28.00 -2.01
CA GLU A 33 -4.84 27.19 -1.01
C GLU A 33 -4.00 26.01 -0.50
N SER A 34 -3.29 25.34 -1.42
CA SER A 34 -2.40 24.25 -1.04
C SER A 34 -1.28 24.73 -0.10
N TYR A 35 -0.73 25.92 -0.36
CA TYR A 35 0.34 26.47 0.47
C TYR A 35 -0.18 27.04 1.80
N GLU A 36 -1.32 27.70 1.78
CA GLU A 36 -2.00 28.20 2.99
C GLU A 36 -2.39 27.03 3.92
N LEU A 37 -2.92 25.95 3.35
CA LEU A 37 -3.23 24.74 4.11
C LEU A 37 -1.97 24.09 4.70
N PHE A 38 -0.85 24.13 3.98
CA PHE A 38 0.43 23.63 4.49
C PHE A 38 0.92 24.47 5.68
N LEU A 39 0.90 25.80 5.57
CA LEU A 39 1.38 26.70 6.61
C LEU A 39 0.43 26.82 7.80
N GLN A 40 -0.88 26.95 7.55
CA GLN A 40 -1.90 27.29 8.54
C GLN A 40 -1.48 28.47 9.43
N LYS A 41 -0.85 29.51 8.83
CA LYS A 41 -0.19 30.61 9.55
C LYS A 41 -1.18 31.42 10.37
N ASP A 42 -2.36 31.74 9.78
CA ASP A 42 -3.38 32.61 10.35
C ASP A 42 -4.40 31.87 11.24
N VAL A 43 -4.23 30.53 11.38
CA VAL A 43 -5.11 29.69 12.20
C VAL A 43 -4.53 29.55 13.61
N PRO A 44 -5.32 29.78 14.67
CA PRO A 44 -4.89 29.55 16.05
C PRO A 44 -4.41 28.10 16.24
N PRO A 45 -3.39 27.84 17.08
CA PRO A 45 -2.82 26.51 17.26
C PRO A 45 -3.85 25.41 17.60
N GLU A 46 -4.88 25.75 18.39
CA GLU A 46 -5.93 24.85 18.82
C GLU A 46 -6.92 24.46 17.70
N ALA A 47 -7.08 25.34 16.69
CA ALA A 47 -8.01 25.16 15.59
C ALA A 47 -7.35 24.62 14.31
N ARG A 48 -6.05 24.32 14.36
CA ARG A 48 -5.29 23.79 13.21
C ARG A 48 -5.73 22.37 12.86
N VAL A 49 -5.98 22.18 11.57
CA VAL A 49 -6.32 20.85 11.02
C VAL A 49 -5.05 19.98 10.96
N GLU A 50 -5.20 18.69 11.15
CA GLU A 50 -4.09 17.72 11.02
C GLU A 50 -3.71 17.51 9.55
N ARG A 51 -3.11 18.55 8.95
CA ARG A 51 -2.56 18.58 7.59
C ARG A 51 -1.35 19.50 7.53
N GLY A 52 -0.50 19.31 6.53
CA GLY A 52 0.67 20.15 6.30
C GLY A 52 1.68 20.10 7.46
N LEU A 53 2.20 21.23 7.89
CA LEU A 53 3.19 21.31 8.97
C LEU A 53 2.71 20.68 10.28
N GLN A 54 1.44 20.84 10.62
CA GLN A 54 0.87 20.29 11.85
C GLN A 54 0.91 18.74 11.83
N GLU A 55 0.50 18.13 10.73
CA GLU A 55 0.56 16.68 10.55
C GLU A 55 2.00 16.17 10.59
N VAL A 56 2.92 16.87 9.92
CA VAL A 56 4.33 16.47 9.87
C VAL A 56 4.97 16.51 11.25
N PHE A 57 4.72 17.56 12.05
CA PHE A 57 5.23 17.61 13.42
C PHE A 57 4.62 16.49 14.28
N LYS A 58 3.30 16.32 14.27
CA LYS A 58 2.64 15.27 15.05
C LYS A 58 3.03 13.85 14.64
N SER A 59 3.43 13.62 13.38
CA SER A 59 3.87 12.30 12.91
C SER A 59 5.28 11.90 13.35
N VAL A 60 6.12 12.89 13.75
CA VAL A 60 7.49 12.63 14.19
C VAL A 60 7.61 12.72 15.71
N PHE A 61 6.83 13.61 16.33
CA PHE A 61 6.76 13.72 17.78
C PHE A 61 5.55 12.92 18.33
N PRO A 62 5.66 12.32 19.52
CA PRO A 62 6.75 12.42 20.48
C PRO A 62 7.98 11.58 20.10
N ILE A 63 9.18 12.10 20.42
CA ILE A 63 10.44 11.40 20.23
C ILE A 63 10.86 10.82 21.58
N GLU A 64 10.75 9.50 21.72
CA GLU A 64 11.13 8.79 22.94
C GLU A 64 12.57 8.28 22.86
N ASP A 65 13.23 8.25 24.00
CA ASP A 65 14.53 7.59 24.18
C ASP A 65 14.37 6.06 24.16
N PHE A 66 15.44 5.34 23.78
CA PHE A 66 15.46 3.87 23.77
C PHE A 66 15.21 3.23 25.13
N SER A 67 15.57 3.92 26.22
CA SER A 67 15.31 3.48 27.60
C SER A 67 13.92 3.85 28.11
N GLY A 68 13.17 4.68 27.39
CA GLY A 68 11.87 5.19 27.80
C GLY A 68 11.91 6.13 29.00
N THR A 69 13.09 6.71 29.32
CA THR A 69 13.28 7.63 30.44
C THR A 69 12.97 9.07 30.10
N ALA A 70 12.90 9.41 28.82
CA ALA A 70 12.57 10.75 28.37
C ALA A 70 11.74 10.74 27.08
N SER A 71 10.86 11.72 26.97
CA SER A 71 10.05 11.98 25.78
C SER A 71 10.11 13.46 25.42
N LEU A 72 10.40 13.77 24.17
CA LEU A 72 10.33 15.11 23.62
C LEU A 72 9.01 15.26 22.85
N GLU A 73 8.14 16.10 23.39
CA GLU A 73 6.79 16.32 22.84
C GLU A 73 6.73 17.64 22.07
N PHE A 74 5.95 17.65 20.98
CA PHE A 74 5.62 18.86 20.23
C PHE A 74 4.35 19.49 20.82
N VAL A 75 4.39 20.80 21.11
CA VAL A 75 3.23 21.53 21.62
C VAL A 75 2.58 22.34 20.49
N GLN A 76 3.33 23.28 19.90
CA GLN A 76 2.84 24.14 18.82
C GLN A 76 3.99 24.72 18.00
N PHE A 77 3.66 25.25 16.83
CA PHE A 77 4.57 26.08 16.05
C PHE A 77 4.01 27.48 15.81
N SER A 78 4.88 28.44 15.57
CA SER A 78 4.55 29.82 15.23
C SER A 78 5.48 30.37 14.16
N PHE A 79 5.02 31.38 13.45
CA PHE A 79 5.85 32.13 12.51
C PHE A 79 6.20 33.48 13.12
N GLY A 80 7.46 33.87 13.00
CA GLY A 80 7.91 35.22 13.35
C GLY A 80 7.71 36.20 12.18
N ASP A 81 8.01 37.47 12.47
CA ASP A 81 7.89 38.53 11.46
C ASP A 81 8.89 38.36 10.33
N VAL A 82 8.45 38.69 9.13
CA VAL A 82 9.31 38.67 7.94
C VAL A 82 10.33 39.80 8.05
N LYS A 83 11.59 39.48 7.83
CA LYS A 83 12.70 40.44 8.00
C LYS A 83 12.78 41.47 6.86
N TYR A 84 12.49 41.07 5.65
CA TYR A 84 12.59 41.88 4.44
C TYR A 84 11.31 41.71 3.60
N GLU A 85 10.85 42.81 3.01
CA GLU A 85 9.73 42.77 2.08
C GLU A 85 10.13 42.22 0.71
N VAL A 86 9.12 41.90 -0.12
CA VAL A 86 9.28 41.27 -1.44
C VAL A 86 10.24 42.06 -2.33
N ASP A 87 9.99 43.37 -2.46
CA ASP A 87 10.81 44.25 -3.33
C ASP A 87 12.26 44.37 -2.83
N GLU A 88 12.44 44.38 -1.51
CA GLU A 88 13.74 44.41 -0.89
C GLU A 88 14.52 43.11 -1.09
N CYS A 89 13.85 41.97 -1.00
CA CYS A 89 14.45 40.66 -1.30
C CYS A 89 14.93 40.57 -2.75
N LEU A 90 14.13 41.05 -3.70
CA LEU A 90 14.51 41.11 -5.11
C LEU A 90 15.73 42.01 -5.34
N ALA A 91 15.73 43.20 -4.76
CA ALA A 91 16.83 44.18 -4.91
C ALA A 91 18.14 43.72 -4.27
N ARG A 92 18.08 43.05 -3.12
CA ARG A 92 19.26 42.61 -2.35
C ARG A 92 19.73 41.19 -2.64
N GLY A 93 19.03 40.44 -3.49
CA GLY A 93 19.37 39.04 -3.74
C GLY A 93 19.08 38.10 -2.56
N MET A 94 18.04 38.41 -1.77
CA MET A 94 17.68 37.68 -0.57
C MET A 94 16.48 36.73 -0.85
N THR A 95 16.21 35.82 0.10
CA THR A 95 15.05 34.95 0.08
C THR A 95 13.93 35.58 0.91
N TYR A 96 12.71 35.62 0.35
CA TYR A 96 11.51 36.03 1.09
C TYR A 96 11.03 34.89 1.96
N GLU A 97 11.35 34.96 3.26
CA GLU A 97 11.14 33.87 4.21
C GLU A 97 10.73 34.38 5.60
N ALA A 98 9.98 33.56 6.33
CA ALA A 98 9.66 33.79 7.72
C ALA A 98 10.39 32.81 8.64
N PRO A 99 10.83 33.25 9.82
CA PRO A 99 11.37 32.35 10.84
C PRO A 99 10.25 31.48 11.42
N VAL A 100 10.53 30.19 11.55
CA VAL A 100 9.66 29.20 12.20
C VAL A 100 10.18 28.98 13.61
N LYS A 101 9.30 29.02 14.58
CA LYS A 101 9.55 28.71 15.98
C LYS A 101 8.64 27.56 16.39
N ILE A 102 9.16 26.67 17.20
CA ILE A 102 8.41 25.55 17.79
C ILE A 102 8.48 25.60 19.30
N VAL A 103 7.39 25.28 19.95
CA VAL A 103 7.36 25.03 21.39
C VAL A 103 7.36 23.53 21.59
N VAL A 104 8.36 23.07 22.32
CA VAL A 104 8.56 21.66 22.65
C VAL A 104 8.67 21.47 24.15
N ARG A 105 8.26 20.30 24.59
CA ARG A 105 8.26 19.90 25.99
C ARG A 105 9.09 18.63 26.15
N LEU A 106 10.14 18.70 26.97
CA LEU A 106 10.92 17.54 27.38
C LEU A 106 10.34 17.03 28.69
N VAL A 107 9.81 15.80 28.66
CA VAL A 107 9.28 15.12 29.83
C VAL A 107 10.28 14.04 30.25
N VAL A 108 10.73 14.11 31.48
CA VAL A 108 11.63 13.11 32.07
C VAL A 108 10.83 12.21 33.00
N TYR A 109 10.98 10.90 32.86
CA TYR A 109 10.26 9.90 33.62
C TYR A 109 11.18 9.16 34.59
N ASP A 110 10.67 8.89 35.79
CA ASP A 110 11.23 7.88 36.68
C ASP A 110 10.62 6.53 36.33
N VAL A 111 11.46 5.61 35.88
CA VAL A 111 11.05 4.23 35.59
C VAL A 111 11.20 3.41 36.89
N GLY A 112 10.10 3.12 37.54
CA GLY A 112 10.07 2.24 38.71
C GLY A 112 10.46 0.82 38.34
N LYS A 113 11.23 0.14 39.21
CA LYS A 113 11.68 -1.26 39.03
C LYS A 113 10.55 -2.28 39.06
N GLU A 114 9.38 -1.92 39.49
CA GLU A 114 8.20 -2.77 39.58
C GLU A 114 7.10 -2.22 38.69
N ALA A 115 6.75 -3.03 37.68
CA ALA A 115 5.58 -2.91 36.80
C ALA A 115 5.36 -1.58 36.09
N ASN A 116 6.11 -1.30 35.01
CA ASN A 116 5.74 -0.33 33.93
C ASN A 116 5.04 0.99 34.35
N THR A 117 5.18 1.42 35.58
CA THR A 117 4.66 2.71 36.05
C THR A 117 5.69 3.79 35.75
N ARG A 118 5.40 4.60 34.75
CA ARG A 118 6.16 5.83 34.46
C ARG A 118 5.58 6.96 35.31
N SER A 119 6.36 7.53 36.23
CA SER A 119 6.00 8.77 36.91
C SER A 119 6.78 9.93 36.32
N ILE A 120 6.10 11.06 36.11
CA ILE A 120 6.73 12.25 35.59
C ILE A 120 7.61 12.85 36.70
N ARG A 121 8.91 13.00 36.41
CA ARG A 121 9.89 13.57 37.33
C ARG A 121 10.07 15.08 37.08
N ASP A 122 10.24 15.46 35.83
CA ASP A 122 10.47 16.86 35.44
C ASP A 122 9.88 17.16 34.08
N ILE A 123 9.45 18.41 33.86
CA ILE A 123 8.92 18.92 32.60
C ILE A 123 9.62 20.23 32.27
N LYS A 124 10.32 20.27 31.13
CA LYS A 124 11.00 21.45 30.62
C LYS A 124 10.36 21.86 29.30
N GLU A 125 9.67 23.00 29.27
CA GLU A 125 9.06 23.56 28.06
C GLU A 125 9.85 24.76 27.55
N GLN A 126 10.12 24.83 26.26
CA GLN A 126 10.92 25.91 25.65
C GLN A 126 10.47 26.19 24.22
N GLU A 127 10.46 27.50 23.87
CA GLU A 127 10.35 27.95 22.48
C GLU A 127 11.73 27.90 21.81
N ILE A 128 11.83 27.25 20.65
CA ILE A 128 13.07 27.04 19.91
C ILE A 128 12.95 27.58 18.49
N TYR A 129 13.94 28.26 18.02
CA TYR A 129 14.07 28.64 16.61
C TYR A 129 14.32 27.42 15.74
N PHE A 130 13.46 27.22 14.74
CA PHE A 130 13.47 26.02 13.92
C PHE A 130 13.92 26.26 12.46
N GLY A 131 14.51 27.42 12.19
CA GLY A 131 14.95 27.80 10.85
C GLY A 131 13.98 28.75 10.16
N THR A 132 14.15 28.89 8.86
CA THR A 132 13.31 29.76 8.02
C THR A 132 12.60 28.98 6.96
N LEU A 133 11.42 29.44 6.56
CA LEU A 133 10.62 28.85 5.49
C LEU A 133 10.28 29.94 4.47
N PRO A 134 10.60 29.75 3.16
CA PRO A 134 10.22 30.68 2.11
C PRO A 134 8.70 30.85 2.06
N LEU A 135 8.24 32.09 1.96
CA LEU A 135 6.82 32.40 1.86
C LEU A 135 6.39 32.62 0.41
N MET A 136 5.15 32.22 0.11
CA MET A 136 4.52 32.51 -1.17
C MET A 136 4.11 33.97 -1.23
N THR A 137 4.39 34.64 -2.34
CA THR A 137 3.90 36.00 -2.61
C THR A 137 2.42 35.98 -2.99
N ASP A 138 1.78 37.16 -2.98
CA ASP A 138 0.38 37.31 -3.44
C ASP A 138 0.17 36.86 -4.88
N ASN A 139 1.22 36.84 -5.69
CA ASN A 139 1.20 36.37 -7.06
C ASN A 139 1.37 34.86 -7.20
N GLY A 140 1.52 34.11 -6.10
CA GLY A 140 1.70 32.65 -6.11
C GLY A 140 3.11 32.20 -6.51
N THR A 141 4.11 33.05 -6.31
CA THR A 141 5.53 32.80 -6.59
C THR A 141 6.36 32.78 -5.30
N PHE A 142 7.61 32.32 -5.41
CA PHE A 142 8.58 32.35 -4.33
C PHE A 142 9.81 33.16 -4.75
N ILE A 143 10.34 33.96 -3.85
CA ILE A 143 11.59 34.69 -4.07
C ILE A 143 12.69 33.94 -3.34
N VAL A 144 13.62 33.37 -4.10
CA VAL A 144 14.74 32.60 -3.57
C VAL A 144 16.05 33.18 -4.12
N ASN A 145 16.90 33.65 -3.23
CA ASN A 145 18.17 34.31 -3.58
C ASN A 145 17.98 35.44 -4.61
N GLY A 146 16.93 36.25 -4.45
CA GLY A 146 16.60 37.37 -5.32
C GLY A 146 16.01 36.97 -6.69
N THR A 147 15.74 35.71 -6.91
CA THR A 147 15.12 35.22 -8.14
C THR A 147 13.68 34.76 -7.90
N GLU A 148 12.77 35.15 -8.76
CA GLU A 148 11.38 34.73 -8.67
C GLU A 148 11.21 33.34 -9.27
N ARG A 149 10.66 32.43 -8.47
CA ARG A 149 10.50 31.01 -8.82
C ARG A 149 9.06 30.56 -8.69
N VAL A 150 8.70 29.58 -9.50
CA VAL A 150 7.41 28.91 -9.44
C VAL A 150 7.65 27.44 -9.12
N ILE A 151 6.88 26.94 -8.17
CA ILE A 151 6.85 25.49 -7.88
C ILE A 151 5.76 24.88 -8.74
N VAL A 152 6.17 24.07 -9.71
CA VAL A 152 5.25 23.39 -10.63
C VAL A 152 4.62 22.20 -9.93
N SER A 153 3.30 22.05 -10.08
CA SER A 153 2.58 20.90 -9.54
C SER A 153 3.00 19.61 -10.22
N GLN A 154 3.15 18.55 -9.44
CA GLN A 154 3.57 17.24 -9.97
C GLN A 154 2.36 16.37 -10.27
N LEU A 155 2.37 15.76 -11.46
CA LEU A 155 1.41 14.74 -11.85
C LEU A 155 2.05 13.37 -11.61
N HIS A 156 1.55 12.62 -10.64
CA HIS A 156 2.04 11.29 -10.30
C HIS A 156 0.93 10.27 -10.31
N ARG A 157 1.30 8.98 -10.31
CA ARG A 157 0.31 7.91 -10.18
C ARG A 157 -0.38 8.01 -8.82
N SER A 158 -1.72 7.94 -8.82
CA SER A 158 -2.50 7.95 -7.58
C SER A 158 -2.12 6.77 -6.68
N PRO A 159 -2.15 6.90 -5.35
CA PRO A 159 -2.07 5.74 -4.48
C PRO A 159 -3.24 4.79 -4.72
N GLY A 160 -3.06 3.50 -4.42
CA GLY A 160 -4.03 2.43 -4.63
C GLY A 160 -3.41 1.20 -5.28
N ILE A 161 -4.24 0.34 -5.87
CA ILE A 161 -3.80 -0.83 -6.62
C ILE A 161 -4.04 -0.62 -8.11
N PHE A 162 -3.11 -1.10 -8.94
CA PHE A 162 -3.18 -1.04 -10.40
C PHE A 162 -2.83 -2.39 -10.99
N PHE A 163 -3.65 -2.85 -11.92
CA PHE A 163 -3.42 -4.05 -12.71
C PHE A 163 -2.95 -3.66 -14.11
N ASP A 164 -1.89 -4.31 -14.58
CA ASP A 164 -1.26 -4.03 -15.87
C ASP A 164 -0.78 -5.31 -16.53
N HIS A 165 -0.39 -5.24 -17.80
CA HIS A 165 0.27 -6.33 -18.52
C HIS A 165 1.34 -5.79 -19.48
N ASP A 166 2.32 -6.62 -19.80
CA ASP A 166 3.47 -6.25 -20.65
C ASP A 166 3.16 -6.26 -22.16
N ARG A 167 1.92 -6.57 -22.56
CA ARG A 167 1.50 -6.74 -23.96
C ARG A 167 2.35 -7.75 -24.75
N GLY A 168 2.92 -8.75 -24.06
CA GLY A 168 3.76 -9.77 -24.66
C GLY A 168 5.12 -9.28 -25.17
N LYS A 169 5.59 -8.11 -24.71
CA LYS A 169 6.86 -7.52 -25.18
C LYS A 169 8.07 -8.06 -24.44
N THR A 170 7.91 -8.54 -23.21
CA THR A 170 9.00 -8.90 -22.31
C THR A 170 9.63 -10.26 -22.67
N HIS A 171 8.84 -11.18 -23.20
CA HIS A 171 9.30 -12.52 -23.52
C HIS A 171 9.16 -12.86 -25.00
N SER A 172 10.13 -13.60 -25.56
CA SER A 172 10.17 -13.99 -26.98
C SER A 172 8.98 -14.83 -27.44
N SER A 173 8.29 -15.52 -26.52
CA SER A 173 7.10 -16.31 -26.84
C SER A 173 5.82 -15.47 -27.12
N GLY A 174 5.86 -14.15 -26.88
CA GLY A 174 4.68 -13.29 -27.01
C GLY A 174 3.62 -13.50 -25.92
N LYS A 175 3.92 -14.30 -24.87
CA LYS A 175 3.01 -14.55 -23.74
C LYS A 175 2.79 -13.26 -22.95
N ILE A 176 1.53 -12.93 -22.69
CA ILE A 176 1.14 -11.76 -21.90
C ILE A 176 1.40 -12.06 -20.43
N LEU A 177 2.24 -11.23 -19.80
CA LEU A 177 2.55 -11.32 -18.38
C LEU A 177 1.77 -10.24 -17.64
N TYR A 178 0.86 -10.69 -16.78
CA TYR A 178 0.06 -9.80 -15.93
C TYR A 178 0.83 -9.42 -14.66
N SER A 179 0.61 -8.21 -14.21
CA SER A 179 1.19 -7.68 -12.99
C SER A 179 0.19 -6.82 -12.22
N ALA A 180 0.37 -6.71 -10.92
CA ALA A 180 -0.36 -5.78 -10.08
C ALA A 180 0.63 -5.00 -9.21
N ARG A 181 0.31 -3.74 -8.96
CA ARG A 181 1.16 -2.86 -8.15
C ARG A 181 0.33 -2.13 -7.12
N ILE A 182 0.66 -2.28 -5.85
CA ILE A 182 0.10 -1.50 -4.75
C ILE A 182 1.06 -0.34 -4.47
N ILE A 183 0.55 0.87 -4.63
CA ILE A 183 1.29 2.12 -4.46
C ILE A 183 0.68 2.87 -3.27
N PRO A 184 1.41 3.03 -2.15
CA PRO A 184 0.98 3.89 -1.07
C PRO A 184 1.28 5.37 -1.38
N LEU A 185 0.70 6.27 -0.60
CA LEU A 185 1.13 7.66 -0.55
C LEU A 185 2.52 7.76 0.08
N ARG A 186 2.72 6.98 1.16
CA ARG A 186 3.99 6.85 1.88
C ARG A 186 4.17 5.40 2.31
N GLY A 187 5.35 4.83 2.07
CA GLY A 187 5.70 3.47 2.45
C GLY A 187 6.25 2.65 1.29
N SER A 188 6.40 1.36 1.54
CA SER A 188 6.99 0.43 0.58
C SER A 188 6.00 0.04 -0.51
N TRP A 189 6.47 0.01 -1.75
CA TRP A 189 5.71 -0.46 -2.90
C TRP A 189 5.68 -1.98 -2.94
N LEU A 190 4.55 -2.53 -3.35
CA LEU A 190 4.35 -3.96 -3.51
C LEU A 190 4.00 -4.28 -4.96
N ASP A 191 4.90 -4.94 -5.66
CA ASP A 191 4.71 -5.36 -7.04
C ASP A 191 4.49 -6.88 -7.09
N LEU A 192 3.40 -7.32 -7.69
CA LEU A 192 3.07 -8.71 -8.01
C LEU A 192 3.27 -8.92 -9.50
N GLU A 193 4.02 -9.93 -9.90
CA GLU A 193 4.32 -10.20 -11.33
C GLU A 193 4.30 -11.69 -11.67
N PHE A 194 3.70 -12.05 -12.79
CA PHE A 194 3.82 -13.38 -13.35
C PHE A 194 5.11 -13.56 -14.15
N ASP A 195 5.70 -14.73 -14.03
CA ASP A 195 6.83 -15.17 -14.86
C ASP A 195 6.29 -15.92 -16.10
N PRO A 196 7.08 -16.05 -17.19
CA PRO A 196 6.70 -16.87 -18.36
C PRO A 196 6.31 -18.33 -18.04
N LYS A 197 6.77 -18.84 -16.90
CA LYS A 197 6.45 -20.18 -16.38
C LYS A 197 5.17 -20.23 -15.55
N ASP A 198 4.36 -19.16 -15.52
CA ASP A 198 3.15 -19.00 -14.70
C ASP A 198 3.39 -19.06 -13.19
N ILE A 199 4.57 -18.67 -12.74
CA ILE A 199 4.89 -18.55 -11.32
C ILE A 199 4.68 -17.10 -10.90
N LEU A 200 3.99 -16.92 -9.78
CA LEU A 200 3.70 -15.59 -9.24
C LEU A 200 4.80 -15.15 -8.26
N TYR A 201 5.47 -14.08 -8.63
CA TYR A 201 6.49 -13.45 -7.83
C TYR A 201 6.03 -12.13 -7.24
N ILE A 202 6.72 -11.73 -6.18
CA ILE A 202 6.53 -10.46 -5.53
C ILE A 202 7.85 -9.71 -5.43
N ARG A 203 7.79 -8.38 -5.52
CA ARG A 203 8.90 -7.47 -5.22
C ARG A 203 8.42 -6.41 -4.23
N ILE A 204 9.25 -6.12 -3.26
CA ILE A 204 9.06 -5.01 -2.34
C ILE A 204 10.10 -3.95 -2.69
N ASP A 205 9.67 -2.70 -2.88
CA ASP A 205 10.52 -1.54 -3.25
C ASP A 205 11.47 -1.82 -4.43
N ARG A 206 10.98 -2.53 -5.45
CA ARG A 206 11.75 -2.93 -6.64
C ARG A 206 13.01 -3.76 -6.34
N ARG A 207 13.09 -4.36 -5.15
CA ARG A 207 14.19 -5.25 -4.76
C ARG A 207 14.08 -6.60 -5.47
N ARG A 208 14.93 -7.56 -5.09
CA ARG A 208 14.98 -8.89 -5.70
C ARG A 208 13.66 -9.65 -5.47
N LYS A 209 13.08 -10.20 -6.54
CA LYS A 209 11.83 -10.96 -6.48
C LYS A 209 11.93 -12.26 -5.71
N PHE A 210 10.83 -12.68 -5.12
CA PHE A 210 10.66 -13.98 -4.46
C PHE A 210 9.20 -14.46 -4.65
N PRO A 211 8.90 -15.76 -4.46
CA PRO A 211 7.56 -16.29 -4.62
C PRO A 211 6.55 -15.57 -3.71
N VAL A 212 5.33 -15.31 -4.20
CA VAL A 212 4.28 -14.65 -3.42
C VAL A 212 3.88 -15.45 -2.18
N THR A 213 4.00 -16.76 -2.25
CA THR A 213 3.70 -17.71 -1.16
C THR A 213 4.51 -17.44 0.09
N VAL A 214 5.77 -17.01 -0.05
CA VAL A 214 6.61 -16.59 1.09
C VAL A 214 5.98 -15.40 1.83
N LEU A 215 5.45 -14.41 1.11
CA LEU A 215 4.76 -13.28 1.74
C LEU A 215 3.47 -13.76 2.45
N LEU A 216 2.66 -14.58 1.80
CA LEU A 216 1.40 -15.06 2.37
C LEU A 216 1.63 -15.94 3.62
N LYS A 217 2.67 -16.78 3.63
CA LYS A 217 3.09 -17.53 4.81
C LYS A 217 3.59 -16.61 5.94
N ALA A 218 4.34 -15.55 5.60
CA ALA A 218 4.76 -14.53 6.58
C ALA A 218 3.58 -13.80 7.22
N LEU A 219 2.47 -13.61 6.47
CA LEU A 219 1.22 -13.07 6.98
C LEU A 219 0.48 -14.00 7.94
N GLY A 220 0.90 -15.28 8.00
CA GLY A 220 0.37 -16.30 8.90
C GLY A 220 -0.64 -17.25 8.30
N TYR A 221 -0.79 -17.27 6.97
CA TYR A 221 -1.64 -18.25 6.29
C TYR A 221 -0.91 -19.59 6.14
N SER A 222 -1.60 -20.69 6.45
CA SER A 222 -1.10 -22.05 6.20
C SER A 222 -1.22 -22.42 4.71
N THR A 223 -0.51 -23.47 4.28
CA THR A 223 -0.62 -23.96 2.89
C THR A 223 -2.04 -24.43 2.57
N GLU A 224 -2.68 -25.10 3.51
CA GLU A 224 -4.06 -25.58 3.41
C GLU A 224 -5.05 -24.42 3.28
N GLU A 225 -4.98 -23.41 4.15
CA GLU A 225 -5.83 -22.22 4.07
C GLU A 225 -5.70 -21.51 2.73
N LEU A 226 -4.45 -21.40 2.22
CA LEU A 226 -4.19 -20.78 0.92
C LEU A 226 -4.80 -21.58 -0.23
N LEU A 227 -4.60 -22.89 -0.26
CA LEU A 227 -5.15 -23.74 -1.31
C LEU A 227 -6.68 -23.71 -1.31
N ASN A 228 -7.32 -23.79 -0.16
CA ASN A 228 -8.77 -23.71 -0.02
C ASN A 228 -9.32 -22.30 -0.34
N TYR A 229 -8.52 -21.23 -0.19
CA TYR A 229 -8.93 -19.90 -0.59
C TYR A 229 -8.90 -19.69 -2.11
N PHE A 230 -7.89 -20.26 -2.81
CA PHE A 230 -7.69 -20.03 -4.24
C PHE A 230 -8.44 -21.06 -5.10
N TYR A 231 -8.67 -22.27 -4.60
CA TYR A 231 -9.27 -23.36 -5.34
C TYR A 231 -10.50 -23.90 -4.62
N PRO A 232 -11.56 -24.24 -5.34
CA PRO A 232 -12.68 -24.98 -4.76
C PRO A 232 -12.23 -26.40 -4.43
N SER A 233 -12.71 -26.95 -3.32
CA SER A 233 -12.50 -28.33 -2.92
C SER A 233 -13.72 -29.21 -3.21
N GLU A 234 -13.48 -30.48 -3.49
CA GLU A 234 -14.50 -31.53 -3.69
C GLU A 234 -14.29 -32.65 -2.67
N LYS A 235 -15.37 -33.12 -2.04
CA LYS A 235 -15.31 -34.24 -1.13
C LYS A 235 -15.46 -35.54 -1.91
N VAL A 236 -14.57 -36.48 -1.64
CA VAL A 236 -14.57 -37.82 -2.23
C VAL A 236 -14.66 -38.84 -1.10
N PHE A 237 -15.59 -39.79 -1.27
CA PHE A 237 -15.85 -40.85 -0.32
C PHE A 237 -15.32 -42.17 -0.88
N LEU A 238 -14.47 -42.81 -0.06
CA LEU A 238 -13.89 -44.12 -0.33
C LEU A 238 -14.73 -45.17 0.36
N THR A 239 -15.52 -45.93 -0.39
CA THR A 239 -16.40 -46.97 0.19
C THR A 239 -15.66 -48.32 0.26
N ALA A 240 -16.01 -49.15 1.23
CA ALA A 240 -15.39 -50.47 1.46
C ALA A 240 -15.48 -51.43 0.26
N ASP A 241 -16.51 -51.26 -0.59
CA ASP A 241 -16.74 -52.07 -1.79
C ASP A 241 -15.93 -51.64 -3.02
N ALA A 242 -14.81 -50.91 -2.81
CA ALA A 242 -13.96 -50.37 -3.88
C ALA A 242 -14.67 -49.35 -4.81
N GLN A 243 -15.91 -48.96 -4.51
CA GLN A 243 -16.57 -47.85 -5.19
C GLN A 243 -16.10 -46.53 -4.62
N ILE A 244 -15.96 -45.55 -5.49
CA ILE A 244 -15.56 -44.18 -5.12
C ILE A 244 -16.70 -43.27 -5.55
N GLU A 245 -17.10 -42.42 -4.62
CA GLU A 245 -18.18 -41.47 -4.85
C GLU A 245 -17.65 -40.04 -4.56
N LYS A 246 -18.09 -39.08 -5.36
CA LYS A 246 -17.83 -37.68 -5.07
C LYS A 246 -19.12 -36.91 -4.81
N GLU A 247 -19.01 -35.88 -3.99
CA GLU A 247 -20.13 -35.01 -3.63
C GLU A 247 -20.64 -34.25 -4.86
N LEU A 248 -21.95 -34.14 -4.97
CA LEU A 248 -22.62 -33.41 -6.06
C LEU A 248 -22.52 -31.88 -5.76
N ASN A 249 -21.50 -31.24 -6.27
CA ASN A 249 -21.37 -29.78 -6.25
C ASN A 249 -21.74 -29.24 -7.65
N PRO A 250 -22.90 -28.57 -7.82
CA PRO A 250 -23.34 -28.08 -9.12
C PRO A 250 -22.42 -27.06 -9.76
N ASP A 251 -21.76 -26.23 -8.97
CA ASP A 251 -20.90 -25.15 -9.45
C ASP A 251 -19.62 -25.70 -10.09
N ILE A 252 -19.10 -26.79 -9.54
CA ILE A 252 -17.89 -27.47 -10.03
C ILE A 252 -18.22 -28.41 -11.19
N LEU A 253 -19.32 -29.17 -11.08
CA LEU A 253 -19.71 -30.19 -12.06
C LEU A 253 -20.35 -29.62 -13.32
N LEU A 254 -20.67 -28.34 -13.35
CA LEU A 254 -21.28 -27.72 -14.51
C LEU A 254 -20.36 -27.78 -15.73
N GLY A 255 -20.79 -28.57 -16.73
CA GLY A 255 -20.05 -28.74 -17.98
C GLY A 255 -19.11 -29.94 -17.99
N SER A 256 -18.86 -30.61 -16.86
CA SER A 256 -18.15 -31.88 -16.78
C SER A 256 -18.94 -33.02 -17.43
N ARG A 257 -18.31 -34.18 -17.60
CA ARG A 257 -18.96 -35.38 -18.16
C ARG A 257 -19.14 -36.41 -17.06
N ALA A 258 -20.26 -37.12 -17.08
CA ALA A 258 -20.52 -38.21 -16.16
C ALA A 258 -19.51 -39.36 -16.38
N SER A 259 -18.80 -39.77 -15.33
CA SER A 259 -17.77 -40.82 -15.34
C SER A 259 -18.39 -42.22 -15.53
N GLU A 260 -19.56 -42.42 -14.94
CA GLU A 260 -20.35 -43.63 -15.01
C GLU A 260 -21.83 -43.31 -15.21
N ASP A 261 -22.64 -44.35 -15.39
CA ASP A 261 -24.09 -44.18 -15.50
C ASP A 261 -24.66 -43.78 -14.12
N ILE A 262 -25.36 -42.65 -14.07
CA ILE A 262 -26.03 -42.19 -12.85
C ILE A 262 -27.43 -42.79 -12.83
N VAL A 263 -27.68 -43.62 -11.82
CA VAL A 263 -28.90 -44.41 -11.67
C VAL A 263 -29.76 -43.86 -10.54
N HIS A 264 -31.06 -43.88 -10.70
CA HIS A 264 -31.99 -43.49 -9.64
C HIS A 264 -31.95 -44.52 -8.50
N PRO A 265 -31.75 -44.10 -7.24
CA PRO A 265 -31.52 -45.01 -6.10
C PRO A 265 -32.67 -45.96 -5.82
N GLU A 266 -33.93 -45.57 -6.11
CA GLU A 266 -35.12 -46.40 -5.82
C GLU A 266 -35.61 -47.17 -7.04
N SER A 267 -35.58 -46.58 -8.24
CA SER A 267 -36.18 -47.20 -9.45
C SER A 267 -35.19 -47.98 -10.30
N GLY A 268 -33.88 -47.78 -10.12
CA GLY A 268 -32.85 -48.41 -10.95
C GLY A 268 -32.78 -47.86 -12.39
N GLU A 269 -33.53 -46.79 -12.71
CA GLU A 269 -33.54 -46.18 -14.04
C GLU A 269 -32.29 -45.32 -14.25
N VAL A 270 -31.68 -45.45 -15.44
CA VAL A 270 -30.49 -44.62 -15.79
C VAL A 270 -30.93 -43.20 -16.09
N LEU A 271 -30.62 -42.27 -15.19
CA LEU A 271 -30.94 -40.85 -15.32
C LEU A 271 -30.00 -40.15 -16.31
N ILE A 272 -28.72 -40.44 -16.22
CA ILE A 272 -27.68 -39.85 -17.07
C ILE A 272 -26.71 -40.97 -17.47
N ARG A 273 -26.51 -41.13 -18.77
CA ARG A 273 -25.56 -42.12 -19.30
C ARG A 273 -24.13 -41.62 -19.17
N LYS A 274 -23.20 -42.53 -19.02
CA LYS A 274 -21.75 -42.32 -19.06
C LYS A 274 -21.34 -41.41 -20.23
N ASN A 275 -20.36 -40.56 -19.99
CA ASN A 275 -19.78 -39.61 -20.95
C ASN A 275 -20.73 -38.49 -21.42
N ARG A 276 -21.92 -38.36 -20.86
CA ARG A 276 -22.86 -37.30 -21.17
C ARG A 276 -22.50 -36.04 -20.35
N LYS A 277 -22.56 -34.87 -21.02
CA LYS A 277 -22.25 -33.57 -20.39
C LYS A 277 -23.31 -33.20 -19.34
N LEU A 278 -22.89 -32.82 -18.15
CA LEU A 278 -23.75 -32.38 -17.06
C LEU A 278 -24.09 -30.89 -17.25
N GLY A 279 -25.34 -30.65 -17.68
CA GLY A 279 -25.86 -29.29 -17.84
C GLY A 279 -26.66 -28.84 -16.61
N LYS A 280 -26.99 -27.54 -16.52
CA LYS A 280 -27.77 -26.95 -15.41
C LYS A 280 -29.06 -27.69 -15.09
N GLN A 281 -29.81 -28.13 -16.14
CA GLN A 281 -31.06 -28.86 -15.95
C GLN A 281 -30.84 -30.28 -15.39
N ALA A 282 -29.77 -30.93 -15.84
CA ALA A 282 -29.44 -32.27 -15.36
C ALA A 282 -29.01 -32.22 -13.88
N LEU A 283 -28.16 -31.28 -13.51
CA LEU A 283 -27.72 -31.09 -12.12
C LEU A 283 -28.89 -30.74 -11.18
N ARG A 284 -29.79 -29.85 -11.59
CA ARG A 284 -31.00 -29.54 -10.82
C ARG A 284 -31.88 -30.76 -10.62
N ARG A 285 -32.08 -31.55 -11.67
CA ARG A 285 -32.88 -32.78 -11.60
C ARG A 285 -32.27 -33.82 -10.66
N LEU A 286 -30.92 -33.94 -10.62
CA LEU A 286 -30.23 -34.81 -9.68
C LEU A 286 -30.41 -34.32 -8.22
N GLN A 287 -30.36 -33.01 -7.99
CA GLN A 287 -30.64 -32.44 -6.67
C GLN A 287 -32.09 -32.63 -6.23
N GLU A 288 -33.07 -32.44 -7.13
CA GLU A 288 -34.48 -32.64 -6.83
C GLU A 288 -34.81 -34.10 -6.47
N ILE A 289 -34.09 -35.06 -7.05
CA ILE A 289 -34.21 -36.50 -6.74
C ILE A 289 -33.50 -36.84 -5.42
N GLY A 290 -32.67 -35.94 -4.88
CA GLY A 290 -31.93 -36.16 -3.64
C GLY A 290 -30.64 -36.97 -3.82
N ILE A 291 -30.07 -36.99 -5.03
CA ILE A 291 -28.77 -37.60 -5.27
C ILE A 291 -27.68 -36.61 -4.78
N ILE A 292 -26.98 -37.01 -3.75
CA ILE A 292 -25.93 -36.20 -3.10
C ILE A 292 -24.54 -36.63 -3.57
N ARG A 293 -24.39 -37.87 -4.04
CA ARG A 293 -23.12 -38.48 -4.43
C ARG A 293 -23.14 -39.04 -5.82
N LEU A 294 -22.04 -38.93 -6.54
CA LEU A 294 -21.86 -39.43 -7.89
C LEU A 294 -20.74 -40.45 -7.96
N PRO A 295 -20.92 -41.59 -8.64
CA PRO A 295 -19.86 -42.58 -8.80
C PRO A 295 -18.73 -42.04 -9.70
N VAL A 296 -17.49 -42.28 -9.31
CA VAL A 296 -16.27 -41.86 -10.01
C VAL A 296 -15.28 -43.00 -10.13
N LYS A 297 -14.52 -43.01 -11.20
CA LYS A 297 -13.48 -44.03 -11.42
C LYS A 297 -12.20 -43.69 -10.70
N ILE A 298 -11.47 -44.72 -10.26
CA ILE A 298 -10.13 -44.61 -9.68
C ILE A 298 -9.18 -43.82 -10.61
N SER A 299 -9.23 -44.11 -11.92
CA SER A 299 -8.39 -43.46 -12.92
C SER A 299 -8.59 -41.95 -13.04
N GLU A 300 -9.68 -41.39 -12.55
CA GLU A 300 -9.95 -39.94 -12.55
C GLU A 300 -9.43 -39.26 -11.30
N LEU A 301 -9.16 -40.01 -10.23
CA LEU A 301 -8.58 -39.53 -9.01
C LEU A 301 -7.06 -39.50 -9.05
N ILE A 302 -6.46 -40.38 -9.86
CA ILE A 302 -4.99 -40.43 -9.99
C ILE A 302 -4.52 -39.13 -10.65
N GLY A 303 -3.59 -38.45 -9.95
CA GLY A 303 -3.06 -37.14 -10.35
C GLY A 303 -3.84 -35.93 -9.83
N GLN A 304 -5.01 -36.13 -9.21
CA GLN A 304 -5.67 -35.07 -8.47
C GLN A 304 -4.90 -34.73 -7.19
N VAL A 305 -5.18 -33.58 -6.60
CA VAL A 305 -4.37 -33.00 -5.54
C VAL A 305 -5.19 -32.92 -4.26
N LEU A 306 -4.57 -33.29 -3.13
CA LEU A 306 -5.17 -33.21 -1.81
C LEU A 306 -5.37 -31.74 -1.38
N ALA A 307 -6.56 -31.42 -0.87
CA ALA A 307 -6.92 -30.11 -0.34
C ALA A 307 -6.49 -29.92 1.12
N GLN A 308 -6.41 -31.04 1.87
CA GLN A 308 -6.09 -31.08 3.28
C GLN A 308 -5.09 -32.21 3.57
N ASP A 309 -4.42 -32.10 4.73
CA ASP A 309 -3.59 -33.20 5.24
C ASP A 309 -4.48 -34.41 5.58
N VAL A 310 -4.08 -35.58 5.12
CA VAL A 310 -4.77 -36.82 5.44
C VAL A 310 -4.11 -37.43 6.66
N ILE A 311 -4.85 -37.46 7.77
CA ILE A 311 -4.36 -37.90 9.07
C ILE A 311 -4.99 -39.25 9.44
N ASP A 312 -4.19 -40.18 9.91
CA ASP A 312 -4.66 -41.42 10.49
C ASP A 312 -5.34 -41.13 11.84
N LEU A 313 -6.63 -41.36 11.92
CA LEU A 313 -7.43 -41.10 13.14
C LEU A 313 -7.04 -41.96 14.33
N THR A 314 -6.31 -43.07 14.10
CA THR A 314 -5.88 -44.00 15.14
C THR A 314 -4.51 -43.67 15.72
N THR A 315 -3.57 -43.24 14.88
CA THR A 315 -2.18 -42.95 15.25
C THR A 315 -1.90 -41.45 15.36
N GLY A 316 -2.68 -40.59 14.70
CA GLY A 316 -2.44 -39.16 14.59
C GLY A 316 -1.29 -38.81 13.63
N GLU A 317 -0.79 -39.76 12.87
CA GLU A 317 0.25 -39.53 11.87
C GLU A 317 -0.33 -38.95 10.57
N ILE A 318 0.39 -38.00 9.96
CA ILE A 318 0.06 -37.48 8.63
C ILE A 318 0.52 -38.50 7.60
N ILE A 319 -0.42 -39.09 6.84
CA ILE A 319 -0.16 -40.08 5.83
C ILE A 319 0.20 -39.42 4.51
N ALA A 320 -0.49 -38.33 4.18
CA ALA A 320 -0.26 -37.53 3.00
C ALA A 320 -0.44 -36.06 3.32
N GLU A 321 0.45 -35.24 2.80
CA GLU A 321 0.40 -33.79 3.03
C GLU A 321 -0.54 -33.10 2.02
N CYS A 322 -1.10 -31.97 2.44
CA CYS A 322 -1.81 -31.05 1.57
C CYS A 322 -0.93 -30.66 0.35
N ASN A 323 -1.55 -30.56 -0.82
CA ASN A 323 -0.88 -30.31 -2.12
C ASN A 323 -0.17 -31.54 -2.75
N ASP A 324 -0.19 -32.69 -2.13
CA ASP A 324 0.33 -33.92 -2.77
C ASP A 324 -0.61 -34.41 -3.85
N SER A 325 -0.05 -34.99 -4.91
CA SER A 325 -0.82 -35.58 -6.00
C SER A 325 -1.11 -37.04 -5.67
N ILE A 326 -2.37 -37.44 -5.75
CA ILE A 326 -2.80 -38.80 -5.47
C ILE A 326 -2.21 -39.78 -6.48
N ASN A 327 -1.64 -40.85 -5.97
CA ASN A 327 -1.23 -42.03 -6.72
C ASN A 327 -2.03 -43.27 -6.28
N GLU A 328 -1.89 -44.38 -6.99
CA GLU A 328 -2.61 -45.62 -6.73
C GLU A 328 -2.22 -46.27 -5.40
N GLU A 329 -0.94 -46.12 -5.02
CA GLU A 329 -0.41 -46.64 -3.75
C GLU A 329 -1.02 -45.90 -2.55
N MET A 330 -1.13 -44.56 -2.63
CA MET A 330 -1.75 -43.74 -1.56
C MET A 330 -3.23 -44.08 -1.38
N LEU A 331 -3.97 -44.33 -2.47
CA LEU A 331 -5.40 -44.70 -2.36
C LEU A 331 -5.58 -46.06 -1.69
N ASN A 332 -4.68 -47.02 -1.92
CA ASN A 332 -4.69 -48.32 -1.26
C ASN A 332 -4.34 -48.17 0.24
N ASP A 333 -3.34 -47.34 0.58
CA ASP A 333 -2.96 -47.08 1.95
C ASP A 333 -4.08 -46.38 2.74
N PHE A 334 -4.81 -45.44 2.12
CA PHE A 334 -5.99 -44.80 2.71
C PHE A 334 -7.08 -45.81 3.05
N ARG A 335 -7.35 -46.78 2.16
CA ARG A 335 -8.31 -47.84 2.37
C ARG A 335 -7.90 -48.81 3.48
N GLU A 336 -6.64 -49.23 3.50
CA GLU A 336 -6.10 -50.13 4.51
C GLU A 336 -6.18 -49.53 5.91
N ARG A 337 -6.01 -48.20 6.01
CA ARG A 337 -6.12 -47.45 7.27
C ARG A 337 -7.53 -46.96 7.61
N GLY A 338 -8.54 -47.32 6.79
CA GLY A 338 -9.94 -47.01 7.04
C GLY A 338 -10.33 -45.53 6.86
N ILE A 339 -9.62 -44.81 6.03
CA ILE A 339 -9.95 -43.40 5.69
C ILE A 339 -11.09 -43.46 4.68
N ASN A 340 -12.26 -42.93 5.05
CA ASN A 340 -13.47 -42.97 4.26
C ASN A 340 -13.76 -41.68 3.49
N GLU A 341 -13.12 -40.56 3.85
CA GLU A 341 -13.37 -39.25 3.25
C GLU A 341 -12.03 -38.55 3.00
N ILE A 342 -11.87 -38.00 1.79
CA ILE A 342 -10.74 -37.14 1.42
C ILE A 342 -11.26 -35.91 0.71
N GLU A 343 -10.58 -34.78 0.85
CA GLU A 343 -10.88 -33.56 0.10
C GLU A 343 -9.84 -33.33 -0.99
N LEU A 344 -10.32 -33.07 -2.20
CA LEU A 344 -9.49 -32.85 -3.39
C LEU A 344 -9.67 -31.43 -3.91
N LEU A 345 -8.60 -30.85 -4.42
CA LEU A 345 -8.65 -29.55 -5.09
C LEU A 345 -9.16 -29.72 -6.51
N HIS A 346 -10.13 -28.91 -6.88
CA HIS A 346 -10.56 -28.80 -8.26
C HIS A 346 -9.66 -27.82 -9.01
N LEU A 347 -8.76 -28.36 -9.84
CA LEU A 347 -7.77 -27.59 -10.62
C LEU A 347 -8.10 -27.49 -12.11
N GLU A 348 -9.20 -28.09 -12.55
CA GLU A 348 -9.62 -28.17 -13.94
C GLU A 348 -10.81 -27.23 -14.19
N GLY A 349 -10.64 -26.27 -15.08
CA GLY A 349 -11.72 -25.36 -15.47
C GLY A 349 -11.23 -24.26 -16.40
N PRO A 350 -12.15 -23.62 -17.15
CA PRO A 350 -11.77 -22.53 -18.05
C PRO A 350 -11.27 -21.27 -17.30
N ASP A 351 -11.69 -21.11 -16.05
CA ASP A 351 -11.39 -19.95 -15.21
C ASP A 351 -10.48 -20.29 -14.02
N ILE A 352 -9.87 -21.48 -14.01
CA ILE A 352 -9.03 -21.96 -12.91
C ILE A 352 -7.64 -22.29 -13.45
N SER A 353 -6.63 -21.60 -12.93
CA SER A 353 -5.22 -21.78 -13.32
C SER A 353 -4.42 -22.46 -12.20
N PRO A 354 -3.59 -23.44 -12.51
CA PRO A 354 -2.70 -24.07 -11.52
C PRO A 354 -1.53 -23.16 -11.11
N ALA A 355 -1.50 -21.90 -11.52
CA ALA A 355 -0.38 -20.99 -11.34
C ALA A 355 -0.01 -20.77 -9.86
N PHE A 356 -1.00 -20.65 -8.98
CA PHE A 356 -0.74 -20.49 -7.55
C PHE A 356 -0.15 -21.78 -6.94
N ARG A 357 -0.70 -22.93 -7.29
CA ARG A 357 -0.14 -24.24 -6.90
C ARG A 357 1.29 -24.41 -7.39
N ASN A 358 1.57 -24.08 -8.64
CA ASN A 358 2.92 -24.15 -9.21
C ASN A 358 3.89 -23.23 -8.44
N THR A 359 3.40 -22.10 -7.97
CA THR A 359 4.19 -21.19 -7.12
C THR A 359 4.46 -21.79 -5.75
N LEU A 360 3.52 -22.49 -5.14
CA LEU A 360 3.71 -23.22 -3.88
C LEU A 360 4.73 -24.35 -4.01
N LEU A 361 4.71 -25.10 -5.11
CA LEU A 361 5.70 -26.18 -5.36
C LEU A 361 7.12 -25.65 -5.55
N MET A 362 7.28 -24.41 -5.99
CA MET A 362 8.60 -23.75 -6.13
C MET A 362 9.10 -23.15 -4.82
N ASP A 363 8.22 -22.99 -3.84
CA ASP A 363 8.56 -22.42 -2.55
C ASP A 363 9.25 -23.46 -1.65
N LYS A 364 10.37 -23.05 -1.07
CA LYS A 364 11.17 -23.89 -0.15
C LYS A 364 10.89 -23.59 1.31
N VAL A 365 10.05 -22.60 1.57
CA VAL A 365 9.75 -22.12 2.91
C VAL A 365 8.47 -22.78 3.39
N ASN A 366 8.50 -23.41 4.55
CA ASN A 366 7.34 -24.11 5.11
C ASN A 366 6.74 -23.39 6.31
N THR A 367 7.56 -22.69 7.11
CA THR A 367 7.10 -22.02 8.34
C THR A 367 6.97 -20.51 8.16
N ARG A 368 6.14 -19.90 9.01
CA ARG A 368 6.03 -18.42 9.06
C ARG A 368 7.35 -17.76 9.44
N GLU A 369 8.10 -18.38 10.32
CA GLU A 369 9.37 -17.85 10.83
C GLU A 369 10.43 -17.80 9.73
N ASP A 370 10.57 -18.89 8.97
CA ASP A 370 11.47 -18.93 7.83
C ASP A 370 11.09 -17.91 6.74
N ALA A 371 9.77 -17.71 6.55
CA ALA A 371 9.26 -16.72 5.60
C ALA A 371 9.68 -15.29 6.00
N LEU A 372 9.54 -14.92 7.28
CA LEU A 372 9.95 -13.61 7.79
C LEU A 372 11.47 -13.41 7.65
N ILE A 373 12.26 -14.43 7.95
CA ILE A 373 13.71 -14.39 7.81
C ILE A 373 14.12 -14.24 6.35
N GLU A 374 13.47 -14.97 5.43
CA GLU A 374 13.76 -14.89 3.99
C GLU A 374 13.42 -13.49 3.44
N ILE A 375 12.29 -12.90 3.81
CA ILE A 375 11.91 -11.52 3.43
C ILE A 375 12.96 -10.54 3.95
N TYR A 376 13.36 -10.66 5.21
CA TYR A 376 14.36 -9.78 5.81
C TYR A 376 15.70 -9.87 5.07
N ARG A 377 16.19 -11.08 4.77
CA ARG A 377 17.43 -11.30 4.01
C ARG A 377 17.38 -10.67 2.62
N ARG A 378 16.23 -10.73 1.95
CA ARG A 378 16.05 -10.14 0.60
C ARG A 378 16.12 -8.62 0.62
N LEU A 379 15.59 -8.02 1.67
CA LEU A 379 15.53 -6.56 1.80
C LEU A 379 16.78 -5.97 2.45
N ARG A 380 17.40 -6.71 3.39
CA ARG A 380 18.61 -6.29 4.15
C ARG A 380 19.67 -7.39 4.20
N PRO A 381 20.36 -7.66 3.08
CA PRO A 381 21.30 -8.77 3.00
C PRO A 381 22.53 -8.64 3.92
N SER A 382 22.85 -7.42 4.36
CA SER A 382 24.05 -7.16 5.17
C SER A 382 23.87 -7.44 6.68
N ASN A 383 22.64 -7.57 7.17
CA ASN A 383 22.38 -7.72 8.59
C ASN A 383 21.95 -9.17 8.92
N PRO A 384 22.50 -9.80 9.98
CA PRO A 384 22.02 -11.09 10.41
C PRO A 384 20.59 -10.99 10.94
N PRO A 385 19.66 -11.81 10.46
CA PRO A 385 18.28 -11.76 10.91
C PRO A 385 18.12 -12.45 12.27
N THR A 386 17.52 -11.75 13.24
CA THR A 386 16.86 -12.38 14.40
C THR A 386 15.36 -12.38 14.14
N LEU A 387 14.64 -13.35 14.69
CA LEU A 387 13.21 -13.50 14.44
C LEU A 387 12.41 -12.26 14.89
N GLU A 388 12.76 -11.69 16.03
CA GLU A 388 12.11 -10.51 16.60
C GLU A 388 12.28 -9.29 15.67
N VAL A 389 13.53 -9.03 15.27
CA VAL A 389 13.84 -7.91 14.36
C VAL A 389 13.18 -8.10 12.98
N ALA A 390 13.13 -9.34 12.48
CA ALA A 390 12.47 -9.63 11.21
C ALA A 390 10.95 -9.41 11.29
N ASN A 391 10.32 -9.80 12.40
CA ASN A 391 8.88 -9.61 12.61
C ASN A 391 8.50 -8.12 12.77
N GLU A 392 9.26 -7.37 13.57
CA GLU A 392 9.08 -5.93 13.71
C GLU A 392 9.30 -5.20 12.38
N PHE A 393 10.37 -5.53 11.67
CA PHE A 393 10.64 -4.97 10.35
C PHE A 393 9.51 -5.25 9.36
N PHE A 394 8.97 -6.47 9.34
CA PHE A 394 7.86 -6.85 8.47
C PHE A 394 6.57 -6.11 8.82
N LYS A 395 6.28 -5.97 10.12
CA LYS A 395 5.14 -5.18 10.60
C LYS A 395 5.23 -3.73 10.13
N ASN A 396 6.41 -3.13 10.25
CA ASN A 396 6.65 -1.73 9.87
C ASN A 396 6.58 -1.48 8.37
N LEU A 397 6.75 -2.53 7.53
CA LEU A 397 6.67 -2.37 6.06
C LEU A 397 5.27 -1.99 5.57
N PHE A 398 4.20 -2.57 6.15
CA PHE A 398 2.85 -2.49 5.58
C PHE A 398 1.74 -2.19 6.60
N PHE A 399 1.95 -2.49 7.89
CA PHE A 399 0.90 -2.54 8.91
C PHE A 399 1.03 -1.46 9.98
N ASP A 400 2.08 -0.70 9.95
CA ASP A 400 2.32 0.39 10.90
C ASP A 400 1.98 1.75 10.28
N SER A 401 1.13 2.51 10.94
CA SER A 401 0.67 3.84 10.50
C SER A 401 1.81 4.86 10.41
N ASP A 402 2.85 4.69 11.19
CA ASP A 402 3.98 5.61 11.21
C ASP A 402 4.90 5.44 9.99
N HIS A 403 4.89 4.24 9.39
CA HIS A 403 5.75 3.90 8.27
C HIS A 403 4.99 3.72 6.94
N TYR A 404 3.70 3.43 6.98
CA TYR A 404 2.88 3.14 5.82
C TYR A 404 1.58 3.94 5.80
N ASP A 405 1.27 4.57 4.69
CA ASP A 405 0.06 5.35 4.50
C ASP A 405 -0.46 5.24 3.07
N LEU A 406 -1.67 4.70 2.91
CA LEU A 406 -2.40 4.65 1.64
C LEU A 406 -3.08 5.96 1.30
N SER A 407 -3.33 6.82 2.28
CA SER A 407 -4.32 7.91 2.24
C SER A 407 -5.78 7.42 2.05
N GLU A 408 -6.73 8.30 2.30
CA GLU A 408 -8.17 8.02 2.05
C GLU A 408 -8.43 7.68 0.58
N VAL A 409 -7.77 8.39 -0.35
CA VAL A 409 -7.90 8.17 -1.80
C VAL A 409 -7.36 6.80 -2.20
N GLY A 410 -6.21 6.41 -1.66
CA GLY A 410 -5.61 5.10 -1.92
C GLY A 410 -6.47 3.97 -1.38
N ARG A 411 -7.04 4.12 -0.17
CA ARG A 411 -7.97 3.17 0.43
C ARG A 411 -9.25 3.04 -0.40
N LEU A 412 -9.85 4.17 -0.82
CA LEU A 412 -11.03 4.16 -1.66
C LEU A 412 -10.79 3.43 -2.98
N LYS A 413 -9.69 3.72 -3.67
CA LYS A 413 -9.34 3.04 -4.92
C LYS A 413 -9.10 1.55 -4.74
N LEU A 414 -8.43 1.18 -3.65
CA LEU A 414 -8.17 -0.22 -3.34
C LEU A 414 -9.48 -0.97 -3.06
N ASN A 415 -10.41 -0.36 -2.30
CA ASN A 415 -11.73 -0.91 -2.04
C ASN A 415 -12.52 -1.12 -3.34
N LEU A 416 -12.54 -0.12 -4.24
CA LEU A 416 -13.26 -0.20 -5.51
C LEU A 416 -12.69 -1.28 -6.45
N GLN A 417 -11.37 -1.42 -6.51
CA GLN A 417 -10.71 -2.39 -7.40
C GLN A 417 -10.81 -3.84 -6.89
N LEU A 418 -10.81 -4.01 -5.58
CA LEU A 418 -10.83 -5.33 -4.94
C LEU A 418 -12.22 -5.73 -4.41
N ASP A 419 -13.22 -4.89 -4.63
CA ASP A 419 -14.60 -5.09 -4.12
C ASP A 419 -14.62 -5.32 -2.59
N LEU A 420 -13.96 -4.41 -1.87
CA LEU A 420 -13.85 -4.44 -0.41
C LEU A 420 -14.65 -3.30 0.22
N ASP A 421 -15.23 -3.55 1.38
CA ASP A 421 -15.94 -2.56 2.19
C ASP A 421 -15.16 -2.27 3.48
N VAL A 422 -14.05 -1.54 3.33
CA VAL A 422 -13.17 -1.16 4.44
C VAL A 422 -13.32 0.33 4.72
N PRO A 423 -13.42 0.75 5.99
CA PRO A 423 -13.47 2.17 6.35
C PRO A 423 -12.29 2.95 5.77
N LEU A 424 -12.54 4.18 5.30
CA LEU A 424 -11.52 5.04 4.67
C LEU A 424 -10.44 5.49 5.66
N ASP A 425 -10.74 5.46 6.96
CA ASP A 425 -9.80 5.76 8.04
C ASP A 425 -8.69 4.70 8.18
N CYS A 426 -8.91 3.48 7.64
CA CYS A 426 -7.90 2.43 7.63
C CYS A 426 -6.86 2.74 6.55
N ARG A 427 -5.83 3.51 6.89
CA ARG A 427 -4.80 4.00 5.97
C ARG A 427 -3.61 3.05 5.80
N VAL A 428 -3.59 1.92 6.51
CA VAL A 428 -2.56 0.86 6.39
C VAL A 428 -3.08 -0.33 5.60
N LEU A 429 -2.20 -1.15 5.04
CA LEU A 429 -2.61 -2.41 4.41
C LEU A 429 -3.10 -3.40 5.46
N ARG A 430 -4.01 -4.28 5.04
CA ARG A 430 -4.43 -5.44 5.82
C ARG A 430 -3.98 -6.72 5.12
N LYS A 431 -3.96 -7.81 5.85
CA LYS A 431 -3.61 -9.14 5.30
C LYS A 431 -4.57 -9.53 4.16
N GLU A 432 -5.86 -9.28 4.37
CA GLU A 432 -6.92 -9.57 3.40
C GLU A 432 -6.78 -8.77 2.12
N ASP A 433 -6.30 -7.52 2.20
CA ASP A 433 -6.07 -6.67 1.02
C ASP A 433 -5.04 -7.31 0.08
N ILE A 434 -3.94 -7.83 0.64
CA ILE A 434 -2.89 -8.49 -0.13
C ILE A 434 -3.39 -9.81 -0.72
N LEU A 435 -4.09 -10.61 0.09
CA LEU A 435 -4.63 -11.89 -0.34
C LEU A 435 -5.65 -11.72 -1.49
N THR A 436 -6.54 -10.74 -1.35
CA THR A 436 -7.54 -10.42 -2.38
C THR A 436 -6.89 -9.86 -3.65
N ALA A 437 -5.83 -9.05 -3.53
CA ALA A 437 -5.06 -8.54 -4.67
C ALA A 437 -4.42 -9.70 -5.47
N VAL A 438 -3.86 -10.70 -4.78
CA VAL A 438 -3.32 -11.91 -5.42
C VAL A 438 -4.42 -12.68 -6.14
N ARG A 439 -5.58 -12.89 -5.49
CA ARG A 439 -6.74 -13.56 -6.10
C ARG A 439 -7.23 -12.84 -7.34
N GLN A 440 -7.37 -11.53 -7.27
CA GLN A 440 -7.82 -10.72 -8.40
C GLN A 440 -6.83 -10.76 -9.57
N LEU A 441 -5.53 -10.76 -9.29
CA LEU A 441 -4.51 -10.88 -10.33
C LEU A 441 -4.54 -12.25 -11.03
N ILE A 442 -4.74 -13.34 -10.29
CA ILE A 442 -4.89 -14.69 -10.86
C ILE A 442 -6.14 -14.74 -11.73
N LYS A 443 -7.27 -14.25 -11.20
CA LYS A 443 -8.54 -14.19 -11.94
C LYS A 443 -8.42 -13.36 -13.23
N LEU A 444 -7.73 -12.22 -13.16
CA LEU A 444 -7.50 -11.36 -14.31
C LEU A 444 -6.67 -12.06 -15.40
N LYS A 445 -5.64 -12.80 -15.01
CA LYS A 445 -4.83 -13.59 -15.94
C LYS A 445 -5.66 -14.66 -16.65
N ASP A 446 -6.49 -15.38 -15.92
CA ASP A 446 -7.26 -16.49 -16.45
C ASP A 446 -8.42 -16.02 -17.34
N SER A 447 -9.13 -14.96 -16.91
CA SER A 447 -10.25 -14.37 -17.68
C SER A 447 -9.80 -13.42 -18.80
N GLN A 448 -8.49 -13.10 -18.90
CA GLN A 448 -7.96 -12.07 -19.80
C GLN A 448 -8.74 -10.75 -19.72
N GLY A 449 -9.08 -10.36 -18.51
CA GLY A 449 -9.88 -9.19 -18.21
C GLY A 449 -9.19 -7.86 -18.57
N PRO A 450 -9.92 -6.74 -18.52
CA PRO A 450 -9.36 -5.42 -18.77
C PRO A 450 -8.37 -5.03 -17.68
N VAL A 451 -7.30 -4.37 -18.09
CA VAL A 451 -6.29 -3.78 -17.20
C VAL A 451 -6.50 -2.29 -17.06
N ASP A 452 -5.89 -1.71 -16.03
CA ASP A 452 -5.98 -0.28 -15.78
C ASP A 452 -5.19 0.52 -16.82
N ASP A 453 -5.77 1.61 -17.30
CA ASP A 453 -5.05 2.58 -18.12
C ASP A 453 -4.28 3.55 -17.20
N ILE A 454 -2.95 3.42 -17.24
CA ILE A 454 -2.04 4.22 -16.42
C ILE A 454 -2.07 5.70 -16.83
N ASP A 455 -2.33 5.98 -18.12
CA ASP A 455 -2.34 7.34 -18.67
C ASP A 455 -3.67 8.07 -18.43
N ASN A 456 -4.70 7.36 -18.02
CA ASN A 456 -5.98 7.96 -17.67
C ASN A 456 -5.82 8.92 -16.48
N LEU A 457 -6.32 10.15 -16.60
CA LEU A 457 -6.26 11.17 -15.55
C LEU A 457 -6.99 10.75 -14.25
N GLY A 458 -7.94 9.84 -14.32
CA GLY A 458 -8.55 9.23 -13.15
C GLY A 458 -7.58 8.38 -12.31
N ASN A 459 -6.50 7.88 -12.92
CA ASN A 459 -5.44 7.10 -12.28
C ASN A 459 -4.20 7.93 -11.94
N ARG A 460 -4.22 9.21 -12.26
CA ARG A 460 -3.15 10.17 -11.95
C ARG A 460 -3.66 11.24 -11.01
N ARG A 461 -2.83 11.63 -10.06
CA ARG A 461 -3.14 12.65 -9.05
C ARG A 461 -2.20 13.83 -9.22
N VAL A 462 -2.72 15.03 -8.98
CA VAL A 462 -1.92 16.25 -8.91
C VAL A 462 -1.46 16.48 -7.48
N ARG A 463 -0.16 16.64 -7.31
CA ARG A 463 0.48 16.99 -6.05
C ARG A 463 0.90 18.45 -6.13
N ALA A 464 0.25 19.32 -5.35
CA ALA A 464 0.54 20.74 -5.31
C ALA A 464 1.72 21.07 -4.37
N VAL A 465 2.12 22.33 -4.34
CA VAL A 465 3.30 22.81 -3.60
C VAL A 465 3.29 22.47 -2.12
N GLY A 466 2.13 22.56 -1.45
CA GLY A 466 2.01 22.26 -0.02
C GLY A 466 2.39 20.83 0.31
N GLU A 467 1.85 19.86 -0.44
CA GLU A 467 2.16 18.44 -0.27
C GLU A 467 3.61 18.09 -0.64
N LEU A 468 4.15 18.76 -1.67
CA LEU A 468 5.57 18.59 -2.03
C LEU A 468 6.48 19.03 -0.89
N LEU A 469 6.20 20.16 -0.27
CA LEU A 469 6.96 20.67 0.86
C LEU A 469 6.76 19.84 2.12
N GLU A 470 5.56 19.36 2.36
CA GLU A 470 5.26 18.44 3.47
C GLU A 470 6.18 17.22 3.43
N ASN A 471 6.30 16.59 2.27
CA ASN A 471 7.18 15.43 2.09
C ASN A 471 8.66 15.78 2.35
N GLN A 472 9.12 16.93 1.88
CA GLN A 472 10.50 17.37 2.11
C GLN A 472 10.75 17.70 3.60
N TYR A 473 9.80 18.37 4.22
CA TYR A 473 9.88 18.73 5.63
C TYR A 473 9.93 17.47 6.52
N ARG A 474 9.12 16.46 6.19
CA ARG A 474 9.12 15.14 6.84
C ARG A 474 10.49 14.44 6.74
N ILE A 475 11.13 14.46 5.57
CA ILE A 475 12.49 13.91 5.39
C ILE A 475 13.48 14.62 6.31
N GLY A 476 13.41 15.94 6.41
CA GLY A 476 14.25 16.74 7.30
C GLY A 476 14.04 16.39 8.78
N LEU A 477 12.77 16.25 9.19
CA LEU A 477 12.40 15.90 10.57
C LEU A 477 12.85 14.49 10.97
N VAL A 478 12.68 13.49 10.10
CA VAL A 478 13.14 12.10 10.37
C VAL A 478 14.68 12.05 10.54
N ARG A 479 15.42 12.84 9.77
CA ARG A 479 16.89 12.98 9.97
C ARG A 479 17.21 13.60 11.32
N MET A 480 16.45 14.59 11.72
CA MET A 480 16.59 15.26 13.03
C MET A 480 16.23 14.31 14.18
N GLU A 481 15.14 13.57 14.07
CA GLU A 481 14.70 12.57 15.05
C GLU A 481 15.80 11.57 15.38
N ARG A 482 16.47 11.02 14.37
CA ARG A 482 17.61 10.10 14.58
C ARG A 482 18.73 10.75 15.38
N ALA A 483 19.06 12.00 15.07
CA ALA A 483 20.08 12.74 15.80
C ALA A 483 19.66 13.06 17.24
N ILE A 484 18.37 13.30 17.49
CA ILE A 484 17.84 13.52 18.83
C ILE A 484 17.91 12.23 19.65
N LYS A 485 17.44 11.10 19.11
CA LYS A 485 17.51 9.79 19.77
C LYS A 485 18.96 9.41 20.14
N GLU A 486 19.90 9.65 19.23
CA GLU A 486 21.32 9.42 19.49
C GLU A 486 21.85 10.32 20.62
N ARG A 487 21.49 11.59 20.66
CA ARG A 487 21.92 12.51 21.73
C ARG A 487 21.29 12.14 23.07
N MET A 488 20.01 11.80 23.12
CA MET A 488 19.34 11.35 24.33
C MET A 488 20.00 10.10 24.92
N THR A 489 20.53 9.21 24.05
CA THR A 489 21.21 7.98 24.50
C THR A 489 22.61 8.24 25.03
N LEU A 490 23.33 9.23 24.47
CA LEU A 490 24.73 9.51 24.81
C LEU A 490 24.91 10.45 26.01
N GLN A 491 23.90 11.21 26.37
CA GLN A 491 23.99 12.27 27.41
C GLN A 491 22.99 11.99 28.53
N GLU A 492 23.32 12.46 29.73
CA GLU A 492 22.40 12.40 30.87
C GLU A 492 21.22 13.35 30.65
N VAL A 493 20.04 12.77 30.47
CA VAL A 493 18.79 13.46 30.09
C VAL A 493 18.40 14.54 31.10
N GLU A 494 18.74 14.35 32.37
CA GLU A 494 18.45 15.29 33.47
C GLU A 494 19.08 16.67 33.27
N ALA A 495 20.29 16.70 32.74
CA ALA A 495 21.05 17.94 32.50
C ALA A 495 20.65 18.62 31.19
N LEU A 496 19.96 17.96 30.29
CA LEU A 496 19.63 18.45 28.97
C LEU A 496 18.48 19.46 28.98
N MET A 497 18.62 20.46 28.10
CA MET A 497 17.54 21.37 27.75
C MET A 497 17.01 21.04 26.33
N PRO A 498 15.74 21.34 26.03
CA PRO A 498 15.16 21.08 24.70
C PRO A 498 15.98 21.66 23.54
N HIS A 499 16.60 22.82 23.70
CA HIS A 499 17.41 23.45 22.64
C HIS A 499 18.73 22.72 22.36
N ASP A 500 19.27 21.96 23.31
CA ASP A 500 20.49 21.18 23.12
C ASP A 500 20.21 19.94 22.25
N LEU A 501 19.01 19.42 22.33
CA LEU A 501 18.56 18.24 21.58
C LEU A 501 18.25 18.56 20.12
N ILE A 502 17.59 19.69 19.86
CA ILE A 502 17.06 20.04 18.55
C ILE A 502 18.11 20.75 17.69
N ASN A 503 18.36 20.21 16.51
CA ASN A 503 19.17 20.85 15.49
C ASN A 503 18.33 21.04 14.22
N ALA A 504 17.97 22.27 13.90
CA ALA A 504 17.16 22.60 12.73
C ALA A 504 17.92 22.55 11.39
N LYS A 505 19.23 22.39 11.39
CA LYS A 505 20.05 22.38 10.15
C LYS A 505 19.61 21.34 9.12
N PRO A 506 19.31 20.08 9.47
CA PRO A 506 18.85 19.08 8.52
C PRO A 506 17.56 19.48 7.81
N VAL A 507 16.61 20.09 8.53
CA VAL A 507 15.33 20.54 7.97
C VAL A 507 15.56 21.73 7.04
N SER A 508 16.28 22.74 7.50
CA SER A 508 16.63 23.93 6.70
C SER A 508 17.40 23.56 5.43
N ALA A 509 18.29 22.56 5.50
CA ALA A 509 19.04 22.09 4.33
C ALA A 509 18.13 21.49 3.26
N VAL A 510 17.19 20.63 3.65
CA VAL A 510 16.25 19.98 2.71
C VAL A 510 15.32 21.01 2.07
N VAL A 511 14.82 21.98 2.84
CA VAL A 511 13.98 23.07 2.32
C VAL A 511 14.76 23.92 1.30
N LYS A 512 15.99 24.34 1.63
CA LYS A 512 16.85 25.10 0.71
C LYS A 512 17.18 24.31 -0.56
N GLU A 513 17.44 23.01 -0.44
CA GLU A 513 17.69 22.13 -1.57
C GLU A 513 16.46 22.05 -2.48
N PHE A 514 15.26 21.91 -1.92
CA PHE A 514 14.03 21.87 -2.68
C PHE A 514 13.78 23.13 -3.49
N PHE A 515 13.85 24.31 -2.85
CA PHE A 515 13.62 25.57 -3.55
C PHE A 515 14.74 25.94 -4.53
N GLY A 516 15.99 25.56 -4.23
CA GLY A 516 17.16 25.91 -5.03
C GLY A 516 17.40 25.01 -6.23
N THR A 517 17.32 23.69 -6.04
CA THR A 517 17.82 22.69 -7.01
C THR A 517 16.80 21.68 -7.49
N SER A 518 15.59 21.65 -6.92
CA SER A 518 14.55 20.69 -7.35
C SER A 518 14.13 20.97 -8.81
N GLN A 519 13.87 19.90 -9.55
CA GLN A 519 13.33 19.97 -10.93
C GLN A 519 11.95 20.64 -11.00
N LEU A 520 11.21 20.65 -9.90
CA LEU A 520 9.88 21.28 -9.81
C LEU A 520 9.96 22.77 -9.44
N SER A 521 11.09 23.23 -8.90
CA SER A 521 11.36 24.65 -8.65
C SER A 521 12.01 25.28 -9.87
N GLN A 522 11.25 26.06 -10.64
CA GLN A 522 11.68 26.63 -11.89
C GLN A 522 11.70 28.16 -11.83
N PHE A 523 12.58 28.77 -12.60
CA PHE A 523 12.53 30.23 -12.81
C PHE A 523 11.22 30.60 -13.48
N MET A 524 10.57 31.63 -13.01
CA MET A 524 9.33 32.09 -13.61
C MET A 524 9.55 32.69 -15.00
N ASP A 525 8.72 32.31 -15.97
CA ASP A 525 8.69 32.94 -17.29
C ASP A 525 7.97 34.30 -17.18
N GLN A 526 8.71 35.38 -17.34
CA GLN A 526 8.21 36.76 -17.18
C GLN A 526 8.05 37.53 -18.48
N THR A 527 7.78 36.86 -19.60
CA THR A 527 7.63 37.51 -20.90
C THR A 527 6.33 38.32 -21.00
N ASN A 528 5.23 37.78 -20.49
CA ASN A 528 3.94 38.48 -20.41
C ASN A 528 3.08 37.84 -19.28
N PRO A 529 2.03 38.55 -18.79
CA PRO A 529 1.17 38.02 -17.72
C PRO A 529 0.51 36.67 -18.04
N LEU A 530 0.21 36.37 -19.28
CA LEU A 530 -0.36 35.08 -19.69
C LEU A 530 0.66 33.95 -19.55
N SER A 531 1.92 34.17 -19.91
CA SER A 531 3.01 33.21 -19.69
C SER A 531 3.20 32.91 -18.21
N GLU A 532 3.17 33.90 -17.35
CA GLU A 532 3.28 33.74 -15.91
C GLU A 532 2.17 32.83 -15.35
N ILE A 533 0.90 33.11 -15.70
CA ILE A 533 -0.25 32.31 -15.28
C ILE A 533 -0.13 30.87 -15.83
N THR A 534 0.23 30.71 -17.09
CA THR A 534 0.40 29.40 -17.70
C THR A 534 1.48 28.58 -17.00
N HIS A 535 2.60 29.22 -16.63
CA HIS A 535 3.68 28.55 -15.89
C HIS A 535 3.24 28.10 -14.50
N LYS A 536 2.50 28.93 -13.76
CA LYS A 536 1.95 28.60 -12.43
C LYS A 536 0.93 27.46 -12.49
N ARG A 537 0.25 27.26 -13.62
CA ARG A 537 -0.75 26.20 -13.84
C ARG A 537 -0.18 24.95 -14.52
N ARG A 538 1.12 24.91 -14.83
CA ARG A 538 1.77 23.76 -15.46
C ARG A 538 1.71 22.54 -14.55
N LEU A 539 1.50 21.37 -15.15
CA LEU A 539 1.62 20.06 -14.51
C LEU A 539 2.84 19.35 -15.07
N SER A 540 3.74 18.88 -14.22
CA SER A 540 4.95 18.16 -14.62
C SER A 540 4.90 16.72 -14.13
N ALA A 541 5.29 15.79 -14.99
CA ALA A 541 5.49 14.39 -14.61
C ALA A 541 6.89 14.12 -14.05
N LEU A 542 7.76 15.12 -14.00
CA LEU A 542 9.13 15.02 -13.52
C LEU A 542 9.21 15.09 -11.99
N GLY A 543 10.39 14.77 -11.45
CA GLY A 543 10.68 14.87 -10.04
C GLY A 543 10.54 13.54 -9.26
N PRO A 544 10.87 13.53 -7.97
CA PRO A 544 10.82 12.33 -7.13
C PRO A 544 9.40 11.75 -7.05
N GLY A 545 9.27 10.44 -7.32
CA GLY A 545 7.96 9.78 -7.37
C GLY A 545 7.12 10.08 -8.62
N GLY A 546 7.67 10.80 -9.60
CA GLY A 546 7.07 11.01 -10.92
C GLY A 546 7.21 9.78 -11.84
N LEU A 547 6.67 9.93 -13.07
CA LEU A 547 6.71 8.89 -14.12
C LEU A 547 8.05 8.91 -14.86
#